data_a919938c5dc5e64b3e0a6951d56f3b67
#
_entry.id   a919938c5dc5e64b3e0a6951d56f3b67
#
_cell.length_a   1.000
_cell.length_b   1.000
_cell.length_c   1.000
_cell.angle_alpha   90.00
_cell.angle_beta   90.00
_cell.angle_gamma   90.00
#
_symmetry.space_group_name_H-M   'P 1'
#
loop_
_entity.id
_entity.type
_entity.pdbx_description
1 polymer ?
#
loop_
_entity_poly.entity_id
_entity_poly.type
_entity_poly.pdbx_seq_one_letter_code
_entity_poly.pdbx_strand_id
1 'polypeptide(L)'
;GDHARAKKIADHMDDSYLVTDSRGYAVYSGHYDGVFMTACGTGMGGPTVAIALEELAHLGADTFIRVGSCGVFQEGQKPGDVIIATGTFRAGGTANAYLPPEFPAVPTFTVLRELVRAAEELAIPYTVGVGIAGDAFYGPRKPQRDPQSRQMVVDAGLVSVEMESDTLFVVGAYHGWRTGALYASDGTPTEIKPEWGEEDFRRGEEDCIQVALHGMRALARADGAA
;
A
#
# COMPACT_ATOMS: atom_id res chain seq x y z
N GLY A 1 3.21 7.14 1.14
CA GLY A 1 3.74 6.86 2.44
C GLY A 1 5.09 7.51 2.70
N ASP A 2 5.86 6.87 3.54
CA ASP A 2 7.16 7.34 4.03
C ASP A 2 8.21 7.46 2.91
N HIS A 3 8.88 8.60 2.81
CA HIS A 3 9.99 8.83 1.86
C HIS A 3 11.20 7.94 2.17
N ALA A 4 11.45 7.66 3.44
CA ALA A 4 12.51 6.75 3.83
C ALA A 4 12.26 5.32 3.32
N ARG A 5 10.99 4.89 3.24
CA ARG A 5 10.63 3.60 2.65
C ARG A 5 10.89 3.56 1.14
N ALA A 6 10.63 4.64 0.41
CA ALA A 6 10.98 4.70 -1.01
C ALA A 6 12.49 4.51 -1.23
N LYS A 7 13.32 5.11 -0.34
CA LYS A 7 14.77 4.87 -0.37
C LYS A 7 15.12 3.43 -0.03
N LYS A 8 14.50 2.81 0.98
CA LYS A 8 14.70 1.39 1.31
C LYS A 8 14.36 0.48 0.13
N ILE A 9 13.24 0.72 -0.56
CA ILE A 9 12.87 -0.02 -1.77
C ILE A 9 13.97 0.13 -2.84
N ALA A 10 14.46 1.36 -3.05
CA ALA A 10 15.51 1.63 -4.01
C ALA A 10 16.85 0.96 -3.63
N ASP A 11 17.13 0.76 -2.35
CA ASP A 11 18.35 0.08 -1.88
C ASP A 11 18.39 -1.42 -2.25
N HIS A 12 17.25 -2.01 -2.61
CA HIS A 12 17.17 -3.37 -3.18
C HIS A 12 17.30 -3.41 -4.71
N MET A 13 17.34 -2.28 -5.37
CA MET A 13 17.50 -2.19 -6.82
C MET A 13 18.99 -2.03 -7.19
N ASP A 14 19.42 -2.70 -8.25
CA ASP A 14 20.70 -2.45 -8.87
C ASP A 14 20.68 -1.06 -9.51
N ASP A 15 21.83 -0.38 -9.51
CA ASP A 15 22.05 0.91 -10.17
C ASP A 15 21.00 1.99 -9.82
N SER A 16 20.39 1.92 -8.64
CA SER A 16 19.34 2.86 -8.24
C SER A 16 19.88 4.30 -8.09
N TYR A 17 19.09 5.26 -8.52
CA TYR A 17 19.41 6.69 -8.42
C TYR A 17 18.19 7.51 -8.05
N LEU A 18 18.43 8.64 -7.39
CA LEU A 18 17.38 9.63 -7.09
C LEU A 18 17.02 10.40 -8.37
N VAL A 19 15.77 10.28 -8.80
CA VAL A 19 15.23 11.02 -9.95
C VAL A 19 14.87 12.44 -9.53
N THR A 20 14.14 12.57 -8.41
CA THR A 20 13.74 13.87 -7.85
C THR A 20 13.37 13.74 -6.38
N ASP A 21 13.56 14.82 -5.64
CA ASP A 21 13.02 15.03 -4.30
C ASP A 21 12.42 16.44 -4.27
N SER A 22 11.13 16.54 -4.54
CA SER A 22 10.44 17.81 -4.69
C SER A 22 8.99 17.72 -4.27
N ARG A 23 8.46 18.79 -3.68
CA ARG A 23 7.06 18.91 -3.25
C ARG A 23 6.55 17.78 -2.36
N GLY A 24 7.45 17.14 -1.62
CA GLY A 24 7.09 16.00 -0.78
C GLY A 24 7.02 14.67 -1.52
N TYR A 25 7.63 14.56 -2.70
CA TYR A 25 7.81 13.32 -3.44
C TYR A 25 9.30 13.02 -3.59
N ALA A 26 9.74 11.88 -3.04
CA ALA A 26 11.07 11.34 -3.27
C ALA A 26 10.95 10.16 -4.25
N VAL A 27 11.54 10.29 -5.43
CA VAL A 27 11.41 9.30 -6.52
C VAL A 27 12.78 8.72 -6.86
N TYR A 28 12.87 7.41 -6.81
CA TYR A 28 14.06 6.65 -7.16
C TYR A 28 13.74 5.68 -8.28
N SER A 29 14.66 5.49 -9.21
CA SER A 29 14.54 4.48 -10.27
C SER A 29 15.80 3.61 -10.31
N GLY A 30 15.64 2.36 -10.75
CA GLY A 30 16.73 1.39 -10.86
C GLY A 30 16.18 0.07 -11.42
N HIS A 31 17.01 -0.97 -11.41
CA HIS A 31 16.61 -2.30 -11.86
C HIS A 31 16.52 -3.25 -10.68
N TYR A 32 15.52 -4.10 -10.66
CA TYR A 32 15.40 -5.22 -9.74
C TYR A 32 15.38 -6.51 -10.55
N ASP A 33 16.45 -7.28 -10.44
CA ASP A 33 16.63 -8.55 -11.19
C ASP A 33 16.37 -8.37 -12.71
N GLY A 34 16.95 -7.28 -13.26
CA GLY A 34 16.86 -6.90 -14.68
C GLY A 34 15.61 -6.13 -15.08
N VAL A 35 14.61 -5.98 -14.22
CA VAL A 35 13.37 -5.25 -14.50
C VAL A 35 13.49 -3.81 -14.01
N PHE A 36 13.27 -2.83 -14.90
CA PHE A 36 13.25 -1.41 -14.54
C PHE A 36 12.05 -1.07 -13.69
N MET A 37 12.27 -0.47 -12.52
CA MET A 37 11.25 -0.10 -11.55
C MET A 37 11.48 1.28 -10.97
N THR A 38 10.41 1.88 -10.45
CA THR A 38 10.46 3.17 -9.78
C THR A 38 9.78 3.08 -8.41
N ALA A 39 10.45 3.56 -7.37
CA ALA A 39 9.91 3.74 -6.03
C ALA A 39 9.61 5.22 -5.78
N CYS A 40 8.38 5.53 -5.38
CA CYS A 40 7.93 6.90 -5.11
C CYS A 40 7.40 7.02 -3.68
N GLY A 41 8.01 7.88 -2.87
CA GLY A 41 7.46 8.31 -1.59
C GLY A 41 6.43 9.41 -1.81
N THR A 42 5.16 9.11 -1.55
CA THR A 42 4.04 10.03 -1.86
C THR A 42 3.60 10.89 -0.68
N GLY A 43 4.17 10.71 0.50
CA GLY A 43 3.59 11.29 1.71
C GLY A 43 2.29 10.57 2.12
N MET A 44 1.39 11.26 2.80
CA MET A 44 0.18 10.70 3.40
C MET A 44 -1.09 11.23 2.73
N GLY A 45 -2.05 10.30 2.51
CA GLY A 45 -3.42 10.61 2.09
C GLY A 45 -3.69 10.50 0.60
N GLY A 46 -4.98 10.37 0.27
CA GLY A 46 -5.46 10.18 -1.09
C GLY A 46 -5.00 11.24 -2.10
N PRO A 47 -5.07 12.55 -1.78
CA PRO A 47 -4.66 13.59 -2.73
C PRO A 47 -3.23 13.46 -3.24
N THR A 48 -2.30 13.11 -2.36
CA THR A 48 -0.89 12.98 -2.74
C THR A 48 -0.65 11.74 -3.61
N VAL A 49 -1.34 10.65 -3.32
CA VAL A 49 -1.30 9.43 -4.14
C VAL A 49 -1.90 9.68 -5.51
N ALA A 50 -3.05 10.35 -5.61
CA ALA A 50 -3.67 10.65 -6.89
C ALA A 50 -2.73 11.43 -7.82
N ILE A 51 -2.08 12.49 -7.31
CA ILE A 51 -1.10 13.27 -8.08
C ILE A 51 0.07 12.39 -8.54
N ALA A 52 0.63 11.56 -7.64
CA ALA A 52 1.75 10.68 -8.00
C ALA A 52 1.37 9.68 -9.10
N LEU A 53 0.18 9.07 -9.03
CA LEU A 53 -0.30 8.12 -10.03
C LEU A 53 -0.41 8.78 -11.41
N GLU A 54 -1.06 9.94 -11.48
CA GLU A 54 -1.26 10.68 -12.74
C GLU A 54 0.08 11.11 -13.37
N GLU A 55 0.99 11.65 -12.57
CA GLU A 55 2.29 12.10 -13.09
C GLU A 55 3.21 10.92 -13.49
N LEU A 56 3.25 9.84 -12.71
CA LEU A 56 4.02 8.65 -13.06
C LEU A 56 3.43 7.94 -14.29
N ALA A 57 2.10 7.90 -14.42
CA ALA A 57 1.46 7.33 -15.61
C ALA A 57 1.73 8.17 -16.86
N HIS A 58 1.78 9.50 -16.75
CA HIS A 58 2.19 10.38 -17.85
C HIS A 58 3.62 10.07 -18.33
N LEU A 59 4.47 9.56 -17.45
CA LEU A 59 5.83 9.11 -17.78
C LEU A 59 5.89 7.65 -18.28
N GLY A 60 4.76 6.95 -18.36
CA GLY A 60 4.64 5.61 -18.93
C GLY A 60 4.42 4.48 -17.92
N ALA A 61 4.25 4.77 -16.63
CA ALA A 61 3.89 3.73 -15.66
C ALA A 61 2.41 3.34 -15.80
N ASP A 62 2.11 2.05 -15.74
CA ASP A 62 0.76 1.50 -15.83
C ASP A 62 0.40 0.50 -14.73
N THR A 63 1.37 0.18 -13.89
CA THR A 63 1.23 -0.79 -12.80
C THR A 63 1.78 -0.19 -11.51
N PHE A 64 0.94 -0.16 -10.46
CA PHE A 64 1.25 0.50 -9.21
C PHE A 64 1.00 -0.43 -8.03
N ILE A 65 2.00 -0.63 -7.19
CA ILE A 65 1.91 -1.38 -5.94
C ILE A 65 2.22 -0.44 -4.77
N ARG A 66 1.24 -0.28 -3.87
CA ARG A 66 1.43 0.46 -2.63
C ARG A 66 2.07 -0.43 -1.57
N VAL A 67 3.24 -0.03 -1.11
CA VAL A 67 3.88 -0.59 0.09
C VAL A 67 3.69 0.40 1.23
N GLY A 68 2.86 0.05 2.20
CA GLY A 68 2.43 0.97 3.25
C GLY A 68 2.62 0.44 4.66
N SER A 69 2.10 1.21 5.61
CA SER A 69 1.80 0.77 6.98
C SER A 69 0.32 0.91 7.25
N CYS A 70 -0.20 0.11 8.19
CA CYS A 70 -1.59 0.15 8.59
C CYS A 70 -1.78 -0.16 10.07
N GLY A 71 -2.86 0.35 10.65
CA GLY A 71 -3.37 -0.16 11.92
C GLY A 71 -4.20 -1.42 11.68
N VAL A 72 -4.28 -2.30 12.69
CA VAL A 72 -5.03 -3.56 12.66
C VAL A 72 -6.01 -3.66 13.83
N PHE A 73 -7.09 -4.43 13.68
CA PHE A 73 -8.17 -4.50 14.68
C PHE A 73 -8.62 -5.91 15.01
N GLN A 74 -8.25 -6.92 14.22
CA GLN A 74 -8.68 -8.28 14.45
C GLN A 74 -7.83 -8.95 15.54
N GLU A 75 -8.46 -9.85 16.29
CA GLU A 75 -7.77 -10.63 17.32
C GLU A 75 -6.62 -11.45 16.71
N GLY A 76 -5.48 -11.45 17.39
CA GLY A 76 -4.28 -12.16 16.94
C GLY A 76 -3.38 -11.37 16.00
N GLN A 77 -3.85 -10.24 15.43
CA GLN A 77 -2.99 -9.37 14.65
C GLN A 77 -2.00 -8.59 15.55
N LYS A 78 -0.78 -8.44 15.09
CA LYS A 78 0.32 -7.80 15.84
C LYS A 78 1.21 -6.94 14.96
N PRO A 79 2.07 -6.07 15.55
CA PRO A 79 3.05 -5.30 14.79
C PRO A 79 3.92 -6.20 13.91
N GLY A 80 4.17 -5.77 12.68
CA GLY A 80 4.98 -6.50 11.70
C GLY A 80 4.22 -7.53 10.87
N ASP A 81 2.94 -7.79 11.14
CA ASP A 81 2.15 -8.66 10.26
C ASP A 81 2.03 -8.04 8.86
N VAL A 82 2.20 -8.88 7.84
CA VAL A 82 2.02 -8.48 6.44
C VAL A 82 0.55 -8.64 6.05
N ILE A 83 -0.06 -7.56 5.59
CA ILE A 83 -1.45 -7.52 5.13
C ILE A 83 -1.48 -7.23 3.63
N ILE A 84 -2.10 -8.10 2.83
CA ILE A 84 -2.32 -7.90 1.39
C ILE A 84 -3.80 -7.55 1.18
N ALA A 85 -4.07 -6.37 0.63
CA ALA A 85 -5.43 -5.87 0.48
C ALA A 85 -6.17 -6.56 -0.68
N THR A 86 -7.34 -7.14 -0.39
CA THR A 86 -8.28 -7.68 -1.38
C THR A 86 -9.35 -6.67 -1.78
N GLY A 87 -9.43 -5.55 -1.09
CA GLY A 87 -10.34 -4.45 -1.31
C GLY A 87 -10.24 -3.44 -0.18
N THR A 88 -10.91 -2.31 -0.35
CA THR A 88 -10.89 -1.23 0.63
C THR A 88 -12.26 -0.59 0.76
N PHE A 89 -12.76 -0.50 2.00
CA PHE A 89 -13.90 0.34 2.32
C PHE A 89 -13.51 1.82 2.14
N ARG A 90 -14.26 2.53 1.28
CA ARG A 90 -13.98 3.91 0.90
C ARG A 90 -14.49 4.88 1.97
N ALA A 91 -13.61 5.37 2.81
CA ALA A 91 -13.91 6.41 3.80
C ALA A 91 -13.11 7.71 3.54
N GLY A 92 -12.39 7.79 2.43
CA GLY A 92 -11.71 8.97 1.93
C GLY A 92 -12.54 9.74 0.90
N GLY A 93 -12.17 10.99 0.60
CA GLY A 93 -12.87 11.88 -0.33
C GLY A 93 -12.27 11.92 -1.74
N THR A 94 -10.96 11.73 -1.87
CA THR A 94 -10.24 11.89 -3.15
C THR A 94 -10.77 10.93 -4.22
N ALA A 95 -10.98 9.67 -3.88
CA ALA A 95 -11.52 8.66 -4.78
C ALA A 95 -12.88 9.05 -5.37
N ASN A 96 -13.69 9.82 -4.63
CA ASN A 96 -15.02 10.26 -5.08
C ASN A 96 -14.97 11.32 -6.19
N ALA A 97 -13.81 11.96 -6.40
CA ALA A 97 -13.62 12.87 -7.54
C ALA A 97 -13.44 12.11 -8.87
N TYR A 98 -13.10 10.84 -8.83
CA TYR A 98 -12.91 9.99 -10.00
C TYR A 98 -14.14 9.13 -10.32
N LEU A 99 -14.65 8.41 -9.33
CA LEU A 99 -15.80 7.52 -9.49
C LEU A 99 -16.73 7.63 -8.26
N PRO A 100 -18.05 7.42 -8.44
CA PRO A 100 -19.02 7.56 -7.35
C PRO A 100 -18.74 6.57 -6.19
N PRO A 101 -19.20 6.88 -4.95
CA PRO A 101 -18.90 6.07 -3.77
C PRO A 101 -19.31 4.59 -3.86
N GLU A 102 -20.31 4.28 -4.68
CA GLU A 102 -20.81 2.92 -4.92
C GLU A 102 -19.84 2.06 -5.73
N PHE A 103 -18.90 2.68 -6.45
CA PHE A 103 -17.87 1.94 -7.18
C PHE A 103 -16.89 1.28 -6.20
N PRO A 104 -16.66 -0.04 -6.28
CA PRO A 104 -15.81 -0.73 -5.32
C PRO A 104 -14.33 -0.37 -5.50
N ALA A 105 -13.64 -0.11 -4.39
CA ALA A 105 -12.18 0.03 -4.39
C ALA A 105 -11.53 -1.37 -4.23
N VAL A 106 -11.15 -1.97 -5.33
CA VAL A 106 -10.54 -3.31 -5.39
C VAL A 106 -9.25 -3.29 -6.21
N PRO A 107 -8.23 -4.09 -5.81
CA PRO A 107 -7.01 -4.23 -6.60
C PRO A 107 -7.27 -4.97 -7.91
N THR A 108 -6.36 -4.81 -8.85
CA THR A 108 -6.35 -5.65 -10.05
C THR A 108 -6.02 -7.10 -9.68
N PHE A 109 -6.86 -8.04 -10.07
CA PHE A 109 -6.75 -9.45 -9.67
C PHE A 109 -5.36 -10.05 -9.98
N THR A 110 -4.79 -9.73 -11.15
CA THR A 110 -3.46 -10.24 -11.51
C THR A 110 -2.37 -9.72 -10.57
N VAL A 111 -2.45 -8.46 -10.15
CA VAL A 111 -1.50 -7.88 -9.17
C VAL A 111 -1.67 -8.54 -7.80
N LEU A 112 -2.91 -8.65 -7.32
CA LEU A 112 -3.20 -9.34 -6.06
C LEU A 112 -2.66 -10.77 -6.04
N ARG A 113 -2.90 -11.53 -7.12
CA ARG A 113 -2.42 -12.90 -7.25
C ARG A 113 -0.89 -13.00 -7.18
N GLU A 114 -0.18 -12.11 -7.87
CA GLU A 114 1.29 -12.14 -7.86
C GLU A 114 1.88 -11.67 -6.52
N LEU A 115 1.21 -10.78 -5.79
CA LEU A 115 1.61 -10.44 -4.42
C LEU A 115 1.45 -11.62 -3.46
N VAL A 116 0.32 -12.32 -3.52
CA VAL A 116 0.09 -13.54 -2.72
C VAL A 116 1.13 -14.61 -3.06
N ARG A 117 1.35 -14.87 -4.36
CA ARG A 117 2.33 -15.83 -4.82
C ARG A 117 3.76 -15.49 -4.36
N ALA A 118 4.13 -14.21 -4.43
CA ALA A 118 5.43 -13.74 -3.97
C ALA A 118 5.62 -13.99 -2.46
N ALA A 119 4.60 -13.73 -1.64
CA ALA A 119 4.65 -14.02 -0.21
C ALA A 119 4.82 -15.53 0.06
N GLU A 120 4.11 -16.38 -0.69
CA GLU A 120 4.24 -17.83 -0.58
C GLU A 120 5.63 -18.34 -1.00
N GLU A 121 6.17 -17.85 -2.12
CA GLU A 121 7.50 -18.21 -2.63
C GLU A 121 8.62 -17.78 -1.67
N LEU A 122 8.45 -16.64 -0.99
CA LEU A 122 9.38 -16.13 0.01
C LEU A 122 9.17 -16.74 1.42
N ALA A 123 8.15 -17.57 1.59
CA ALA A 123 7.73 -18.12 2.88
C ALA A 123 7.45 -17.03 3.94
N ILE A 124 6.95 -15.86 3.51
CA ILE A 124 6.55 -14.76 4.38
C ILE A 124 5.09 -14.96 4.80
N PRO A 125 4.79 -15.06 6.11
CA PRO A 125 3.42 -15.14 6.59
C PRO A 125 2.64 -13.86 6.24
N TYR A 126 1.39 -14.02 5.79
CA TYR A 126 0.55 -12.90 5.41
C TYR A 126 -0.92 -13.12 5.75
N THR A 127 -1.68 -12.04 5.84
CA THR A 127 -3.13 -12.03 5.93
C THR A 127 -3.69 -11.32 4.70
N VAL A 128 -4.74 -11.89 4.09
CA VAL A 128 -5.49 -11.22 3.02
C VAL A 128 -6.83 -10.74 3.54
N GLY A 129 -7.30 -9.58 3.09
CA GLY A 129 -8.63 -9.12 3.49
C GLY A 129 -8.93 -7.71 3.02
N VAL A 130 -10.18 -7.29 3.32
CA VAL A 130 -10.64 -5.93 3.05
C VAL A 130 -10.17 -5.02 4.17
N GLY A 131 -9.62 -3.85 3.79
CA GLY A 131 -9.24 -2.79 4.72
C GLY A 131 -10.23 -1.63 4.70
N ILE A 132 -9.87 -0.55 5.39
CA ILE A 132 -10.55 0.75 5.32
C ILE A 132 -9.52 1.86 5.08
N ALA A 133 -9.76 2.72 4.09
CA ALA A 133 -8.96 3.92 3.86
C ALA A 133 -9.77 5.19 4.18
N GLY A 134 -9.13 6.18 4.80
CA GLY A 134 -9.82 7.43 5.10
C GLY A 134 -8.88 8.59 5.45
N ASP A 135 -9.30 9.80 5.12
CA ASP A 135 -8.47 11.01 5.10
C ASP A 135 -8.11 11.57 6.49
N ALA A 136 -8.94 11.34 7.50
CA ALA A 136 -8.79 12.01 8.79
C ALA A 136 -8.26 11.07 9.87
N PHE A 137 -6.94 10.94 10.01
CA PHE A 137 -6.31 10.04 11.00
C PHE A 137 -6.79 10.27 12.43
N TYR A 138 -6.90 11.51 12.85
CA TYR A 138 -7.36 11.90 14.20
C TYR A 138 -8.85 12.23 14.30
N GLY A 139 -9.64 11.89 13.29
CA GLY A 139 -11.05 12.19 13.25
C GLY A 139 -11.84 11.53 14.40
N PRO A 140 -12.89 12.19 14.93
CA PRO A 140 -13.64 11.70 16.09
C PRO A 140 -14.40 10.39 15.81
N ARG A 141 -14.77 10.14 14.55
CA ARG A 141 -15.48 8.92 14.12
C ARG A 141 -14.56 7.81 13.60
N LYS A 142 -13.28 7.89 13.89
CA LYS A 142 -12.33 6.83 13.50
C LYS A 142 -12.40 5.66 14.48
N PRO A 143 -12.20 4.42 14.00
CA PRO A 143 -12.23 3.23 14.84
C PRO A 143 -11.30 3.30 16.06
N GLN A 144 -10.22 4.07 15.98
CA GLN A 144 -9.30 4.31 17.08
C GLN A 144 -9.90 5.12 18.24
N ARG A 145 -10.97 5.89 17.98
CA ARG A 145 -11.55 6.85 18.94
C ARG A 145 -13.04 6.65 19.19
N ASP A 146 -13.74 6.01 18.27
CA ASP A 146 -15.17 5.77 18.34
C ASP A 146 -15.47 4.28 18.49
N PRO A 147 -15.97 3.83 19.66
CA PRO A 147 -16.27 2.42 19.90
C PRO A 147 -17.26 1.80 18.90
N GLN A 148 -18.23 2.58 18.42
CA GLN A 148 -19.22 2.09 17.45
C GLN A 148 -18.57 1.84 16.08
N SER A 149 -17.75 2.77 15.60
CA SER A 149 -16.98 2.58 14.36
C SER A 149 -15.99 1.42 14.49
N ARG A 150 -15.37 1.26 15.65
CA ARG A 150 -14.49 0.14 15.94
C ARG A 150 -15.22 -1.19 15.88
N GLN A 151 -16.38 -1.29 16.53
CA GLN A 151 -17.18 -2.52 16.53
C GLN A 151 -17.60 -2.89 15.10
N MET A 152 -18.01 -1.91 14.30
CA MET A 152 -18.34 -2.13 12.89
C MET A 152 -17.15 -2.69 12.10
N VAL A 153 -15.94 -2.17 12.30
CA VAL A 153 -14.72 -2.67 11.63
C VAL A 153 -14.42 -4.11 12.03
N VAL A 154 -14.57 -4.44 13.33
CA VAL A 154 -14.33 -5.79 13.84
C VAL A 154 -15.40 -6.76 13.32
N ASP A 155 -16.68 -6.40 13.41
CA ASP A 155 -17.80 -7.25 12.99
C ASP A 155 -17.80 -7.51 11.47
N ALA A 156 -17.37 -6.51 10.69
CA ALA A 156 -17.20 -6.64 9.25
C ALA A 156 -15.95 -7.43 8.82
N GLY A 157 -15.11 -7.83 9.76
CA GLY A 157 -13.87 -8.57 9.47
C GLY A 157 -12.83 -7.75 8.72
N LEU A 158 -12.83 -6.40 8.86
CA LEU A 158 -11.83 -5.57 8.19
C LEU A 158 -10.46 -5.76 8.83
N VAL A 159 -9.44 -6.03 8.01
CA VAL A 159 -8.11 -6.46 8.47
C VAL A 159 -7.10 -5.31 8.61
N SER A 160 -7.39 -4.14 8.05
CA SER A 160 -6.46 -3.00 8.08
C SER A 160 -7.17 -1.65 8.04
N VAL A 161 -6.51 -0.63 8.59
CA VAL A 161 -6.90 0.78 8.47
C VAL A 161 -5.70 1.60 8.01
N GLU A 162 -5.85 2.32 6.91
CA GLU A 162 -4.82 3.17 6.33
C GLU A 162 -5.44 4.41 5.64
N MET A 163 -4.76 5.09 4.71
CA MET A 163 -5.21 6.39 4.21
C MET A 163 -5.18 6.55 2.67
N GLU A 164 -4.82 5.55 1.89
CA GLU A 164 -4.48 5.76 0.46
C GLU A 164 -5.06 4.71 -0.51
N SER A 165 -5.37 3.49 -0.08
CA SER A 165 -5.69 2.40 -1.01
C SER A 165 -7.01 2.57 -1.74
N ASP A 166 -8.00 3.26 -1.16
CA ASP A 166 -9.25 3.56 -1.87
C ASP A 166 -8.97 4.45 -3.09
N THR A 167 -8.12 5.46 -2.92
CA THR A 167 -7.68 6.34 -4.00
C THR A 167 -6.87 5.57 -5.04
N LEU A 168 -5.88 4.79 -4.62
CA LEU A 168 -5.07 3.97 -5.52
C LEU A 168 -5.93 3.08 -6.42
N PHE A 169 -6.85 2.32 -5.82
CA PHE A 169 -7.66 1.36 -6.57
C PHE A 169 -8.67 2.03 -7.49
N VAL A 170 -9.31 3.11 -7.04
CA VAL A 170 -10.33 3.82 -7.82
C VAL A 170 -9.70 4.60 -8.97
N VAL A 171 -8.59 5.31 -8.73
CA VAL A 171 -7.87 6.03 -9.80
C VAL A 171 -7.32 5.04 -10.82
N GLY A 172 -6.72 3.93 -10.37
CA GLY A 172 -6.25 2.88 -11.26
C GLY A 172 -7.38 2.28 -12.11
N ALA A 173 -8.54 1.98 -11.51
CA ALA A 173 -9.70 1.46 -12.23
C ALA A 173 -10.23 2.48 -13.26
N TYR A 174 -10.28 3.78 -12.90
CA TYR A 174 -10.74 4.84 -13.77
C TYR A 174 -9.89 4.96 -15.06
N HIS A 175 -8.58 4.80 -14.94
CA HIS A 175 -7.63 4.89 -16.05
C HIS A 175 -7.28 3.53 -16.70
N GLY A 176 -7.73 2.42 -16.13
CA GLY A 176 -7.36 1.08 -16.61
C GLY A 176 -5.94 0.64 -16.22
N TRP A 177 -5.34 1.28 -15.21
CA TRP A 177 -4.04 0.89 -14.67
C TRP A 177 -4.17 -0.29 -13.70
N ARG A 178 -3.12 -1.08 -13.59
CA ARG A 178 -3.08 -2.20 -12.66
C ARG A 178 -2.63 -1.73 -11.27
N THR A 179 -3.36 -2.12 -10.25
CA THR A 179 -3.09 -1.68 -8.88
C THR A 179 -3.13 -2.83 -7.88
N GLY A 180 -2.28 -2.73 -6.86
CA GLY A 180 -2.24 -3.61 -5.69
C GLY A 180 -1.77 -2.86 -4.46
N ALA A 181 -2.00 -3.42 -3.27
CA ALA A 181 -1.53 -2.83 -2.02
C ALA A 181 -1.23 -3.89 -0.97
N LEU A 182 -0.16 -3.65 -0.22
CA LEU A 182 0.20 -4.42 0.96
C LEU A 182 0.79 -3.52 2.03
N TYR A 183 0.69 -3.96 3.28
CA TYR A 183 1.05 -3.13 4.43
C TYR A 183 1.76 -3.95 5.50
N ALA A 184 2.73 -3.33 6.18
CA ALA A 184 3.18 -3.77 7.48
C ALA A 184 2.27 -3.20 8.56
N SER A 185 1.80 -4.04 9.47
CA SER A 185 1.04 -3.59 10.63
C SER A 185 1.90 -2.78 11.57
N ASP A 186 1.44 -1.60 11.99
CA ASP A 186 2.11 -0.73 12.98
C ASP A 186 1.49 -0.85 14.39
N GLY A 187 0.63 -1.84 14.60
CA GLY A 187 0.01 -2.16 15.87
C GLY A 187 -1.50 -1.94 15.91
N THR A 188 -2.07 -2.20 17.08
CA THR A 188 -3.50 -2.01 17.32
C THR A 188 -3.79 -0.57 17.73
N PRO A 189 -4.99 -0.04 17.44
CA PRO A 189 -5.33 1.36 17.72
C PRO A 189 -5.49 1.70 19.19
N THR A 190 -5.49 0.71 20.06
CA THR A 190 -5.64 0.90 21.52
C THR A 190 -4.31 1.07 22.23
N GLU A 191 -3.23 0.73 21.59
CA GLU A 191 -1.90 0.93 22.11
C GLU A 191 -1.34 2.25 21.60
N ILE A 192 -0.62 2.96 22.45
CA ILE A 192 0.23 4.05 21.99
C ILE A 192 1.09 3.45 20.90
N LYS A 193 1.12 4.08 19.71
CA LYS A 193 1.96 3.60 18.62
C LYS A 193 3.33 3.29 19.17
N PRO A 194 3.84 2.08 18.98
CA PRO A 194 5.21 1.79 19.34
C PRO A 194 6.13 2.83 18.71
N GLU A 195 7.21 3.16 19.37
CA GLU A 195 8.20 4.07 18.79
C GLU A 195 8.58 3.54 17.40
N TRP A 196 8.60 4.41 16.42
CA TRP A 196 9.04 4.09 15.07
C TRP A 196 10.41 3.43 15.15
N GLY A 197 10.45 2.14 14.93
CA GLY A 197 11.68 1.40 15.05
C GLY A 197 11.61 0.12 15.84
N GLU A 198 10.43 -0.32 16.25
CA GLU A 198 10.30 -1.68 16.77
C GLU A 198 10.78 -2.70 15.73
N GLU A 199 11.51 -3.68 16.20
CA GLU A 199 12.13 -4.72 15.37
C GLU A 199 11.09 -5.47 14.54
N ASP A 200 9.94 -5.79 15.14
CA ASP A 200 8.84 -6.46 14.45
C ASP A 200 8.27 -5.65 13.28
N PHE A 201 8.02 -4.34 13.50
CA PHE A 201 7.54 -3.48 12.42
C PHE A 201 8.57 -3.35 11.29
N ARG A 202 9.87 -3.20 11.63
CA ARG A 202 10.93 -3.11 10.63
C ARG A 202 11.06 -4.38 9.79
N ARG A 203 10.92 -5.55 10.44
CA ARG A 203 10.87 -6.84 9.75
C ARG A 203 9.67 -6.89 8.80
N GLY A 204 8.45 -6.58 9.27
CA GLY A 204 7.26 -6.58 8.42
C GLY A 204 7.32 -5.57 7.28
N GLU A 205 7.95 -4.41 7.48
CA GLU A 205 8.19 -3.44 6.41
C GLU A 205 9.14 -4.01 5.35
N GLU A 206 10.22 -4.67 5.77
CA GLU A 206 11.16 -5.35 4.87
C GLU A 206 10.45 -6.49 4.11
N ASP A 207 9.68 -7.31 4.80
CA ASP A 207 8.89 -8.39 4.20
C ASP A 207 7.93 -7.84 3.12
N CYS A 208 7.24 -6.73 3.40
CA CYS A 208 6.38 -6.05 2.42
C CYS A 208 7.18 -5.55 1.19
N ILE A 209 8.38 -5.00 1.40
CA ILE A 209 9.25 -4.55 0.31
C ILE A 209 9.62 -5.73 -0.58
N GLN A 210 10.07 -6.84 0.00
CA GLN A 210 10.44 -8.04 -0.73
C GLN A 210 9.26 -8.62 -1.53
N VAL A 211 8.09 -8.75 -0.92
CA VAL A 211 6.88 -9.23 -1.60
C VAL A 211 6.50 -8.32 -2.77
N ALA A 212 6.56 -6.99 -2.58
CA ALA A 212 6.22 -6.04 -3.64
C ALA A 212 7.18 -6.10 -4.83
N LEU A 213 8.48 -6.15 -4.57
CA LEU A 213 9.51 -6.23 -5.62
C LEU A 213 9.41 -7.55 -6.41
N HIS A 214 9.23 -8.69 -5.73
CA HIS A 214 9.03 -9.99 -6.36
C HIS A 214 7.75 -10.03 -7.19
N GLY A 215 6.65 -9.53 -6.65
CA GLY A 215 5.37 -9.45 -7.36
C GLY A 215 5.44 -8.56 -8.59
N MET A 216 6.03 -7.36 -8.48
CA MET A 216 6.23 -6.45 -9.62
C MET A 216 7.11 -7.07 -10.71
N ARG A 217 8.21 -7.71 -10.32
CA ARG A 217 9.09 -8.46 -11.25
C ARG A 217 8.31 -9.54 -12.00
N ALA A 218 7.50 -10.33 -11.28
CA ALA A 218 6.71 -11.39 -11.90
C ALA A 218 5.71 -10.83 -12.92
N LEU A 219 5.04 -9.73 -12.60
CA LEU A 219 4.14 -9.02 -13.53
C LEU A 219 4.87 -8.53 -14.76
N ALA A 220 5.99 -7.84 -14.60
CA ALA A 220 6.77 -7.30 -15.70
C ALA A 220 7.29 -8.40 -16.64
N ARG A 221 7.77 -9.51 -16.09
CA ARG A 221 8.21 -10.66 -16.89
C ARG A 221 7.04 -11.33 -17.65
N ALA A 222 5.87 -11.40 -17.05
CA ALA A 222 4.68 -11.91 -17.73
C ALA A 222 4.24 -11.01 -18.90
N ASP A 223 4.54 -9.71 -18.83
CA ASP A 223 4.29 -8.74 -19.90
C ASP A 223 5.41 -8.71 -20.97
N GLY A 224 6.48 -9.50 -20.80
CA GLY A 224 7.61 -9.57 -21.73
C GLY A 224 8.70 -8.52 -21.48
N ALA A 225 8.70 -7.84 -20.35
CA ALA A 225 9.82 -7.04 -19.89
C ALA A 225 10.91 -7.97 -19.33
N ALA A 226 12.02 -8.07 -20.05
CA ALA A 226 13.20 -8.85 -19.65
C ALA A 226 14.32 -7.91 -19.19
#